data_fb63c14f5a167aa4e6a42441a5ad536e
#
_entry.id   fb63c14f5a167aa4e6a42441a5ad536e
#
_cell.length_a   1.000
_cell.length_b   1.000
_cell.length_c   1.000
_cell.angle_alpha   90.00
_cell.angle_beta   90.00
_cell.angle_gamma   90.00
#
_symmetry.space_group_name_H-M   'P 1'
#
loop_
_entity.id
_entity.type
_entity.pdbx_description
1 polymer ?
#
loop_
_entity_poly.entity_id
_entity_poly.type
_entity_poly.pdbx_seq_one_letter_code
_entity_poly.pdbx_strand_id
1 'polypeptide(L)'
;MSRFADEPIILAKKGDPGLSPEEQEALLPKIPAWKVVDENGVQKLVREYRSSEYDYLMTLTQKLCRMAEQVNHHPSMLLEWGKLTVSWWTHTSDGLHRNDFIMAARCDRAAMLVHAL
;
A
#
# COMPACT_ATOMS: atom_id res chain seq x y z
N MET A 1 -7.54 5.97 18.07
CA MET A 1 -7.27 4.91 17.09
C MET A 1 -7.58 5.39 15.69
N SER A 2 -6.65 5.13 14.80
CA SER A 2 -6.87 5.48 13.39
C SER A 2 -7.92 4.56 12.77
N ARG A 3 -8.90 5.15 12.09
CA ARG A 3 -9.90 4.44 11.32
C ARG A 3 -9.64 4.52 9.82
N PHE A 4 -8.49 5.07 9.46
CA PHE A 4 -8.17 5.28 8.04
C PHE A 4 -8.18 3.98 7.24
N ALA A 5 -7.63 2.90 7.81
CA ALA A 5 -7.63 1.59 7.14
C ALA A 5 -9.04 1.02 6.93
N ASP A 6 -10.03 1.50 7.67
CA ASP A 6 -11.41 1.04 7.54
C ASP A 6 -12.21 1.81 6.49
N GLU A 7 -11.66 2.87 5.92
CA GLU A 7 -12.37 3.60 4.86
C GLU A 7 -12.62 2.68 3.66
N PRO A 8 -13.78 2.83 3.01
CA PRO A 8 -14.09 2.01 1.85
C PRO A 8 -13.20 2.36 0.65
N ILE A 9 -12.84 1.34 -0.12
CA ILE A 9 -12.15 1.54 -1.40
C ILE A 9 -13.20 1.95 -2.42
N ILE A 10 -12.96 3.08 -3.08
CA ILE A 10 -13.84 3.61 -4.12
C ILE A 10 -13.17 3.37 -5.46
N LEU A 11 -13.85 2.63 -6.34
CA LEU A 11 -13.29 2.28 -7.65
C LEU A 11 -12.86 3.53 -8.41
N ALA A 12 -11.57 3.58 -8.76
CA ALA A 12 -11.03 4.68 -9.56
C ALA A 12 -11.53 4.57 -10.99
N LYS A 13 -11.92 5.70 -11.57
CA LYS A 13 -12.37 5.78 -12.96
C LYS A 13 -11.23 6.22 -13.86
N LYS A 14 -11.25 5.76 -15.10
CA LYS A 14 -10.26 6.17 -16.08
C LYS A 14 -10.28 7.70 -16.21
N GLY A 15 -9.10 8.30 -16.07
CA GLY A 15 -8.95 9.74 -16.15
C GLY A 15 -9.22 10.48 -14.85
N ASP A 16 -9.46 9.79 -13.74
CA ASP A 16 -9.57 10.43 -12.44
C ASP A 16 -8.31 11.25 -12.17
N PRO A 17 -8.42 12.46 -11.66
CA PRO A 17 -7.23 13.22 -11.28
C PRO A 17 -6.56 12.54 -10.09
N GLY A 18 -5.24 12.53 -10.08
CA GLY A 18 -4.48 12.07 -8.92
C GLY A 18 -4.64 13.05 -7.77
N LEU A 19 -4.19 12.62 -6.59
CA LEU A 19 -4.15 13.50 -5.41
C LEU A 19 -3.16 14.64 -5.65
N SER A 20 -3.52 15.84 -5.20
CA SER A 20 -2.58 16.97 -5.22
C SER A 20 -1.44 16.74 -4.23
N PRO A 21 -0.30 17.45 -4.36
CA PRO A 21 0.76 17.36 -3.37
C PRO A 21 0.28 17.64 -1.96
N GLU A 22 -0.64 18.60 -1.78
CA GLU A 22 -1.18 18.95 -0.47
C GLU A 22 -2.02 17.81 0.10
N GLU A 23 -2.81 17.15 -0.73
CA GLU A 23 -3.60 16.00 -0.31
C GLU A 23 -2.71 14.83 0.08
N GLN A 24 -1.64 14.59 -0.67
CA GLN A 24 -0.65 13.56 -0.34
C GLN A 24 0.03 13.85 1.00
N GLU A 25 0.43 15.11 1.22
CA GLU A 25 1.05 15.51 2.48
C GLU A 25 0.13 15.30 3.68
N ALA A 26 -1.17 15.54 3.49
CA ALA A 26 -2.16 15.35 4.56
C ALA A 26 -2.32 13.88 4.92
N LEU A 27 -2.12 12.97 3.97
CA LEU A 27 -2.32 11.53 4.19
C LEU A 27 -1.05 10.80 4.66
N LEU A 28 0.13 11.26 4.27
CA LEU A 28 1.39 10.58 4.60
C LEU A 28 1.60 10.34 6.09
N PRO A 29 1.24 11.26 7.01
CA PRO A 29 1.38 10.97 8.45
C PRO A 29 0.56 9.76 8.93
N LYS A 30 -0.44 9.34 8.19
CA LYS A 30 -1.26 8.17 8.53
C LYS A 30 -0.55 6.86 8.18
N ILE A 31 0.46 6.93 7.33
CA ILE A 31 1.25 5.77 6.87
C ILE A 31 2.74 6.14 6.94
N PRO A 32 3.29 6.39 8.14
CA PRO A 32 4.62 7.01 8.28
C PRO A 32 5.77 6.17 7.75
N ALA A 33 5.59 4.87 7.58
CA ALA A 33 6.65 4.01 7.04
C ALA A 33 6.67 3.95 5.51
N TRP A 34 5.76 4.63 4.85
CA TRP A 34 5.65 4.64 3.40
C TRP A 34 6.26 5.90 2.81
N LYS A 35 6.77 5.78 1.59
CA LYS A 35 7.34 6.90 0.84
C LYS A 35 6.68 7.00 -0.52
N VAL A 36 6.57 8.23 -1.02
CA VAL A 36 6.18 8.46 -2.42
C VAL A 36 7.45 8.40 -3.24
N VAL A 37 7.46 7.52 -4.23
CA VAL A 37 8.60 7.34 -5.14
C VAL A 37 8.11 7.59 -6.56
N ASP A 38 8.84 8.39 -7.31
CA ASP A 38 8.58 8.58 -8.74
C ASP A 38 9.46 7.60 -9.50
N GLU A 39 8.83 6.71 -10.27
CA GLU A 39 9.54 5.72 -11.05
C GLU A 39 9.10 5.87 -12.50
N ASN A 40 9.99 6.43 -13.32
CA ASN A 40 9.72 6.68 -14.73
C ASN A 40 8.45 7.51 -14.96
N GLY A 41 8.24 8.54 -14.14
CA GLY A 41 7.09 9.41 -14.25
C GLY A 41 5.82 8.89 -13.57
N VAL A 42 5.88 7.72 -12.94
CA VAL A 42 4.75 7.14 -12.22
C VAL A 42 5.01 7.23 -10.72
N GLN A 43 4.11 7.93 -10.00
CA GLN A 43 4.21 8.00 -8.55
C GLN A 43 3.69 6.71 -7.93
N LYS A 44 4.44 6.18 -6.97
CA LYS A 44 4.08 4.97 -6.24
C LYS A 44 4.28 5.20 -4.75
N LEU A 45 3.44 4.57 -3.93
CA LEU A 45 3.66 4.46 -2.49
C LEU A 45 4.45 3.18 -2.25
N VAL A 46 5.60 3.29 -1.60
CA VAL A 46 6.50 2.16 -1.40
C VAL A 46 6.87 2.00 0.06
N ARG A 47 6.84 0.75 0.53
CA ARG A 47 7.36 0.38 1.85
C ARG A 47 8.14 -0.91 1.76
N GLU A 48 9.22 -1.02 2.55
CA GLU A 48 9.96 -2.25 2.75
C GLU A 48 9.64 -2.79 4.14
N TYR A 49 9.14 -4.03 4.18
CA TYR A 49 8.98 -4.78 5.43
C TYR A 49 10.21 -5.66 5.59
N ARG A 50 10.99 -5.42 6.64
CA ARG A 50 12.24 -6.13 6.87
C ARG A 50 12.08 -7.10 8.03
N SER A 51 12.58 -8.32 7.85
CA SER A 51 12.56 -9.35 8.88
C SER A 51 13.59 -10.41 8.55
N SER A 52 14.24 -10.96 9.58
CA SER A 52 15.09 -12.13 9.40
C SER A 52 14.26 -13.42 9.29
N GLU A 53 12.96 -13.35 9.51
CA GLU A 53 12.07 -14.50 9.43
C GLU A 53 11.37 -14.52 8.09
N TYR A 54 11.89 -15.31 7.18
CA TYR A 54 11.34 -15.41 5.82
C TYR A 54 9.89 -15.88 5.81
N ASP A 55 9.55 -16.83 6.71
CA ASP A 55 8.19 -17.34 6.83
C ASP A 55 7.19 -16.23 7.17
N TYR A 56 7.58 -15.29 8.02
CA TYR A 56 6.74 -14.13 8.33
C TYR A 56 6.49 -13.30 7.08
N LEU A 57 7.55 -13.01 6.31
CA LEU A 57 7.42 -12.21 5.09
C LEU A 57 6.58 -12.92 4.05
N MET A 58 6.71 -14.25 3.94
CA MET A 58 5.91 -15.03 3.01
C MET A 58 4.43 -15.04 3.41
N THR A 59 4.15 -15.21 4.69
CA THR A 59 2.78 -15.18 5.21
C THR A 59 2.15 -13.81 4.98
N LEU A 60 2.91 -12.74 5.22
CA LEU A 60 2.43 -11.39 4.96
C LEU A 60 2.12 -11.20 3.48
N THR A 61 3.01 -11.67 2.59
CA THR A 61 2.79 -11.57 1.15
C THR A 61 1.47 -12.23 0.75
N GLN A 62 1.20 -13.44 1.25
CA GLN A 62 -0.05 -14.14 0.96
C GLN A 62 -1.26 -13.38 1.48
N LYS A 63 -1.16 -12.81 2.68
CA LYS A 63 -2.24 -12.03 3.27
C LYS A 63 -2.55 -10.80 2.41
N LEU A 64 -1.52 -10.09 1.96
CA LEU A 64 -1.69 -8.91 1.11
C LEU A 64 -2.29 -9.26 -0.24
N CYS A 65 -1.91 -10.40 -0.81
CA CYS A 65 -2.52 -10.89 -2.05
C CYS A 65 -4.03 -11.04 -1.91
N ARG A 66 -4.47 -11.66 -0.82
CA ARG A 66 -5.91 -11.87 -0.59
C ARG A 66 -6.66 -10.56 -0.38
N MET A 67 -6.05 -9.63 0.35
CA MET A 67 -6.63 -8.31 0.55
C MET A 67 -6.81 -7.57 -0.77
N ALA A 68 -5.80 -7.63 -1.64
CA ALA A 68 -5.84 -7.02 -2.96
C ALA A 68 -6.96 -7.59 -3.82
N GLU A 69 -7.10 -8.92 -3.81
CA GLU A 69 -8.15 -9.59 -4.58
C GLU A 69 -9.55 -9.19 -4.12
N GLN A 70 -9.74 -9.00 -2.82
CA GLN A 70 -11.04 -8.62 -2.28
C GLN A 70 -11.54 -7.27 -2.78
N VAL A 71 -10.62 -6.35 -3.04
CA VAL A 71 -10.96 -4.98 -3.48
C VAL A 71 -10.62 -4.73 -4.94
N ASN A 72 -10.08 -5.73 -5.63
CA ASN A 72 -9.64 -5.64 -7.01
C ASN A 72 -8.70 -4.46 -7.26
N HIS A 73 -7.77 -4.24 -6.35
CA HIS A 73 -6.71 -3.24 -6.47
C HIS A 73 -5.42 -3.90 -6.02
N HIS A 74 -4.47 -4.04 -6.93
CA HIS A 74 -3.33 -4.94 -6.76
C HIS A 74 -2.02 -4.16 -6.64
N PRO A 75 -1.17 -4.49 -5.64
CA PRO A 75 0.15 -3.89 -5.51
C PRO A 75 1.18 -4.67 -6.31
N SER A 76 2.35 -4.08 -6.49
CA SER A 76 3.54 -4.84 -6.83
C SER A 76 4.18 -5.31 -5.53
N MET A 77 4.63 -6.56 -5.49
CA MET A 77 5.33 -7.10 -4.33
C MET A 77 6.59 -7.83 -4.78
N LEU A 78 7.70 -7.53 -4.11
CA LEU A 78 8.96 -8.20 -4.34
C LEU A 78 9.41 -8.83 -3.03
N LEU A 79 9.34 -10.15 -2.95
CA LEU A 79 9.75 -10.90 -1.78
C LEU A 79 11.19 -11.38 -1.97
N GLU A 80 12.06 -10.96 -1.07
CA GLU A 80 13.46 -11.35 -1.04
C GLU A 80 13.79 -11.88 0.34
N TRP A 81 14.92 -12.54 0.48
CA TRP A 81 15.37 -12.90 1.82
C TRP A 81 15.60 -11.60 2.61
N GLY A 82 14.91 -11.50 3.73
CA GLY A 82 15.06 -10.37 4.64
C GLY A 82 14.19 -9.16 4.31
N LYS A 83 13.46 -9.17 3.18
CA LYS A 83 12.74 -7.98 2.78
C LYS A 83 11.56 -8.28 1.86
N LEU A 84 10.42 -7.67 2.17
CA LEU A 84 9.28 -7.60 1.25
C LEU A 84 9.05 -6.15 0.87
N THR A 85 9.18 -5.83 -0.40
CA THR A 85 8.92 -4.48 -0.91
C THR A 85 7.52 -4.45 -1.52
N VAL A 86 6.68 -3.53 -1.04
CA VAL A 86 5.30 -3.38 -1.52
C VAL A 86 5.16 -2.00 -2.14
N SER A 87 4.57 -1.95 -3.32
CA SER A 87 4.33 -0.70 -4.05
C SER A 87 2.87 -0.61 -4.46
N TRP A 88 2.22 0.51 -4.14
CA TRP A 88 0.84 0.78 -4.53
C TRP A 88 0.78 1.96 -5.48
N TRP A 89 0.04 1.83 -6.56
CA TRP A 89 -0.31 2.93 -7.46
C TRP A 89 -1.57 2.57 -8.22
N THR A 90 -2.22 3.57 -8.81
CA THR A 90 -3.49 3.39 -9.52
C THR A 90 -3.29 3.69 -11.00
N HIS A 91 -3.48 2.68 -11.83
CA HIS A 91 -3.24 2.80 -13.28
C HIS A 91 -4.24 3.70 -14.00
N THR A 92 -5.45 3.81 -13.46
CA THR A 92 -6.54 4.53 -14.12
C THR A 92 -6.60 6.01 -13.75
N SER A 93 -5.91 6.41 -12.69
CA SER A 93 -5.86 7.82 -12.28
C SER A 93 -4.56 8.46 -12.75
N ASP A 94 -4.57 9.79 -12.80
CA ASP A 94 -3.37 10.55 -13.15
C ASP A 94 -2.59 10.84 -11.88
N GLY A 95 -1.86 9.82 -11.39
CA GLY A 95 -1.10 9.88 -10.15
C GLY A 95 -1.71 9.01 -9.06
N LEU A 96 -1.26 9.23 -7.82
CA LEU A 96 -1.74 8.46 -6.68
C LEU A 96 -3.20 8.78 -6.39
N HIS A 97 -3.94 7.75 -5.96
CA HIS A 97 -5.33 7.83 -5.56
C HIS A 97 -5.43 7.58 -4.04
N ARG A 98 -6.52 8.06 -3.43
CA ARG A 98 -6.75 7.81 -1.99
C ARG A 98 -6.76 6.31 -1.67
N ASN A 99 -7.23 5.48 -2.60
CA ASN A 99 -7.21 4.01 -2.43
C ASN A 99 -5.81 3.48 -2.14
N ASP A 100 -4.79 4.06 -2.75
CA ASP A 100 -3.40 3.62 -2.54
C ASP A 100 -2.98 3.83 -1.09
N PHE A 101 -3.36 4.96 -0.52
CA PHE A 101 -3.05 5.27 0.88
C PHE A 101 -3.84 4.39 1.84
N ILE A 102 -5.11 4.13 1.54
CA ILE A 102 -5.94 3.25 2.38
C ILE A 102 -5.38 1.83 2.37
N MET A 103 -4.99 1.33 1.21
CA MET A 103 -4.41 -0.02 1.11
C MET A 103 -3.05 -0.09 1.80
N ALA A 104 -2.25 0.97 1.74
CA ALA A 104 -1.00 1.03 2.50
C ALA A 104 -1.28 0.89 4.01
N ALA A 105 -2.28 1.60 4.52
CA ALA A 105 -2.67 1.50 5.93
C ALA A 105 -3.17 0.09 6.27
N ARG A 106 -3.91 -0.55 5.37
CA ARG A 106 -4.37 -1.93 5.57
C ARG A 106 -3.22 -2.92 5.57
N CYS A 107 -2.20 -2.68 4.74
CA CYS A 107 -0.97 -3.49 4.75
C CYS A 107 -0.30 -3.43 6.11
N ASP A 108 -0.17 -2.24 6.68
CA ASP A 108 0.48 -2.06 7.97
C ASP A 108 -0.30 -2.77 9.09
N ARG A 109 -1.63 -2.67 9.05
CA ARG A 109 -2.48 -3.39 9.99
C ARG A 109 -2.31 -4.90 9.86
N ALA A 110 -2.27 -5.40 8.62
CA ALA A 110 -2.06 -6.82 8.37
C ALA A 110 -0.70 -7.29 8.88
N ALA A 111 0.34 -6.49 8.67
CA ALA A 111 1.69 -6.82 9.15
C ALA A 111 1.72 -6.98 10.66
N MET A 112 1.04 -6.11 11.38
CA MET A 112 0.95 -6.20 12.84
C MET A 112 0.21 -7.46 13.27
N LEU A 113 -0.90 -7.78 12.61
CA LEU A 113 -1.72 -8.95 12.96
C LEU A 113 -0.99 -10.26 12.66
N VAL A 114 -0.29 -10.35 11.53
CA VAL A 114 0.47 -11.55 11.17
C VAL A 114 1.62 -11.75 12.17
N HIS A 115 2.28 -10.67 12.57
CA HIS A 115 3.41 -10.76 13.51
C HIS A 115 2.95 -11.19 14.91
N ALA A 116 1.71 -10.90 15.28
CA ALA A 116 1.15 -11.26 16.58
C ALA A 116 0.80 -12.76 16.68
N LEU A 117 0.74 -13.46 15.57
CA LEU A 117 0.48 -14.89 15.55
C LEU A 117 1.78 -15.68 15.73
#